data_2dcb518fefdc7e585088f40720009c54
#
_entry.id   2dcb518fefdc7e585088f40720009c54
#
_cell.length_a   1.000
_cell.length_b   1.000
_cell.length_c   1.000
_cell.angle_alpha   90.00
_cell.angle_beta   90.00
_cell.angle_gamma   90.00
#
_symmetry.space_group_name_H-M   'P 1'
#
loop_
_entity.id
_entity.type
_entity.pdbx_description
1 polymer ?
#
loop_
_entity_poly.entity_id
_entity_poly.type
_entity_poly.pdbx_seq_one_letter_code
_entity_poly.pdbx_strand_id
1 'polypeptide(L)'
;RLVITTSLFFLMKTYKLKTHYKKILADTLSPVSIYLKIRDKFPNSMLLESSDYHGNDNSFSYICCNPIASLKIEGNLLTKTFPDQTKQNYEINPNKVTQEIDQFTKQFETSEAETFKFINNGLFGYTSYDAVKYFETIEISEKENPVKIPEIQYAVYQNIIAINHFKNEAYIFAHCYKNESNIEALHHIITMDRFAMYDFETTGKISSNLTDEEFKSNIEIVKKHCQRGDVFQLVLSRKFQQGFKGDDFNVYRALRSINPSPYLFYFDYG
;
A
#
# COMPACT_ATOMS: atom_id res chain seq x y z
N ARG A 1 39.32 34.23 -9.99
CA ARG A 1 37.86 34.08 -9.84
C ARG A 1 37.58 32.90 -8.94
N LEU A 2 37.29 33.18 -7.66
CA LEU A 2 36.76 32.17 -6.72
C LEU A 2 35.34 31.80 -7.15
N VAL A 3 35.13 30.54 -7.49
CA VAL A 3 33.80 29.97 -7.64
C VAL A 3 33.34 29.57 -6.23
N ILE A 4 32.52 30.43 -5.61
CA ILE A 4 31.84 30.08 -4.37
C ILE A 4 30.70 29.13 -4.75
N THR A 5 30.93 27.83 -4.60
CA THR A 5 29.88 26.84 -4.59
C THR A 5 29.05 27.02 -3.32
N THR A 6 27.98 27.79 -3.43
CA THR A 6 26.97 27.89 -2.38
C THR A 6 26.24 26.54 -2.29
N SER A 7 26.76 25.67 -1.45
CA SER A 7 26.06 24.49 -0.98
C SER A 7 24.87 24.99 -0.15
N LEU A 8 23.69 25.13 -0.78
CA LEU A 8 22.44 25.33 -0.07
C LEU A 8 22.20 24.05 0.76
N PHE A 9 22.62 24.07 2.02
CA PHE A 9 22.07 23.20 3.03
C PHE A 9 20.56 23.59 3.15
N PHE A 10 19.70 22.92 2.42
CA PHE A 10 18.29 22.91 2.75
C PHE A 10 18.19 22.28 4.15
N LEU A 11 17.97 23.09 5.17
CA LEU A 11 17.54 22.60 6.48
C LEU A 11 16.32 21.72 6.22
N MET A 12 16.47 20.43 6.39
CA MET A 12 15.36 19.47 6.21
C MET A 12 14.27 19.87 7.20
N LYS A 13 13.12 20.26 6.65
CA LYS A 13 11.95 20.62 7.45
C LYS A 13 11.43 19.37 8.13
N THR A 14 11.23 19.45 9.45
CA THR A 14 10.66 18.37 10.24
C THR A 14 9.19 18.65 10.53
N TYR A 15 8.34 17.66 10.31
CA TYR A 15 6.92 17.70 10.58
C TYR A 15 6.63 16.92 11.86
N LYS A 16 6.29 17.63 12.94
CA LYS A 16 5.95 17.03 14.23
C LYS A 16 4.47 16.64 14.23
N LEU A 17 4.22 15.35 14.36
CA LEU A 17 2.88 14.77 14.39
C LEU A 17 2.53 14.40 15.84
N LYS A 18 1.48 15.03 16.37
CA LYS A 18 0.96 14.66 17.69
C LYS A 18 0.11 13.41 17.56
N THR A 19 0.54 12.33 18.21
CA THR A 19 -0.18 11.05 18.18
C THR A 19 -1.22 11.01 19.29
N HIS A 20 -2.46 10.68 18.91
CA HIS A 20 -3.56 10.32 19.79
C HIS A 20 -3.99 8.89 19.47
N TYR A 21 -4.48 8.15 20.44
CA TYR A 21 -5.02 6.83 20.19
C TYR A 21 -6.22 6.51 21.09
N LYS A 22 -7.03 5.56 20.63
CA LYS A 22 -8.15 4.99 21.38
C LYS A 22 -8.15 3.47 21.18
N LYS A 23 -8.14 2.74 22.28
CA LYS A 23 -8.32 1.28 22.28
C LYS A 23 -9.80 0.97 22.40
N ILE A 24 -10.29 0.02 21.58
CA ILE A 24 -11.69 -0.45 21.61
C ILE A 24 -11.73 -1.98 21.57
N LEU A 25 -12.83 -2.56 22.06
CA LEU A 25 -13.16 -3.96 21.84
C LEU A 25 -13.57 -4.16 20.36
N ALA A 26 -13.09 -5.20 19.72
CA ALA A 26 -13.31 -5.48 18.30
C ALA A 26 -13.81 -6.92 18.03
N ASP A 27 -14.47 -7.54 19.01
CA ASP A 27 -15.04 -8.89 18.92
C ASP A 27 -16.18 -8.99 17.89
N THR A 28 -16.87 -7.88 17.62
CA THR A 28 -17.95 -7.78 16.62
C THR A 28 -17.52 -7.06 15.34
N LEU A 29 -16.25 -6.68 15.23
CA LEU A 29 -15.71 -5.90 14.11
C LEU A 29 -14.73 -6.75 13.29
N SER A 30 -14.93 -6.79 11.98
CA SER A 30 -13.96 -7.38 11.04
C SER A 30 -13.23 -6.28 10.27
N PRO A 31 -11.98 -6.52 9.77
CA PRO A 31 -11.28 -5.57 8.92
C PRO A 31 -12.11 -5.13 7.72
N VAL A 32 -12.78 -6.09 7.07
CA VAL A 32 -13.67 -5.82 5.93
C VAL A 32 -14.84 -4.92 6.33
N SER A 33 -15.50 -5.19 7.48
CA SER A 33 -16.64 -4.37 7.93
C SER A 33 -16.22 -2.94 8.26
N ILE A 34 -15.06 -2.77 8.88
CA ILE A 34 -14.50 -1.45 9.15
C ILE A 34 -14.16 -0.73 7.84
N TYR A 35 -13.48 -1.40 6.92
CA TYR A 35 -13.11 -0.80 5.63
C TYR A 35 -14.33 -0.34 4.83
N LEU A 36 -15.40 -1.13 4.75
CA LEU A 36 -16.66 -0.77 4.11
C LEU A 36 -17.30 0.50 4.71
N LYS A 37 -17.10 0.76 6.00
CA LYS A 37 -17.65 1.96 6.68
C LYS A 37 -16.85 3.23 6.40
N ILE A 38 -15.56 3.10 6.10
CA ILE A 38 -14.66 4.25 5.97
C ILE A 38 -14.35 4.61 4.52
N ARG A 39 -14.29 3.66 3.58
CA ARG A 39 -13.77 3.85 2.22
C ARG A 39 -14.45 4.97 1.45
N ASP A 40 -15.78 5.07 1.53
CA ASP A 40 -16.56 6.11 0.84
C ASP A 40 -16.40 7.51 1.44
N LYS A 41 -15.87 7.59 2.67
CA LYS A 41 -15.65 8.84 3.40
C LYS A 41 -14.19 9.31 3.33
N PHE A 42 -13.27 8.37 3.13
CA PHE A 42 -11.83 8.60 3.11
C PHE A 42 -11.23 8.02 1.84
N PRO A 43 -11.17 8.78 0.74
CA PRO A 43 -10.48 8.35 -0.48
C PRO A 43 -9.00 8.11 -0.21
N ASN A 44 -8.34 7.32 -1.06
CA ASN A 44 -6.95 6.90 -0.89
C ASN A 44 -6.72 6.13 0.40
N SER A 45 -7.67 5.27 0.77
CA SER A 45 -7.55 4.37 1.91
C SER A 45 -7.00 3.00 1.48
N MET A 46 -6.51 2.24 2.44
CA MET A 46 -6.03 0.88 2.19
C MET A 46 -6.39 -0.06 3.32
N LEU A 47 -6.48 -1.34 2.96
CA LEU A 47 -6.67 -2.46 3.87
C LEU A 47 -5.50 -3.42 3.70
N LEU A 48 -4.83 -3.75 4.80
CA LEU A 48 -3.76 -4.73 4.89
C LEU A 48 -4.20 -5.79 5.90
N GLU A 49 -4.36 -7.02 5.46
CA GLU A 49 -4.77 -8.12 6.34
C GLU A 49 -3.64 -9.12 6.52
N SER A 50 -3.43 -9.57 7.75
CA SER A 50 -2.68 -10.77 8.06
C SER A 50 -3.66 -11.85 8.51
N SER A 51 -3.67 -12.96 7.79
CA SER A 51 -4.50 -14.13 8.08
C SER A 51 -3.70 -15.29 8.69
N ASP A 52 -2.59 -14.97 9.37
CA ASP A 52 -1.80 -16.02 10.03
C ASP A 52 -2.60 -16.64 11.19
N TYR A 53 -3.25 -17.75 10.90
CA TYR A 53 -4.12 -18.49 11.83
C TYR A 53 -3.33 -19.27 12.91
N HIS A 54 -2.01 -19.17 12.93
CA HIS A 54 -1.19 -19.96 13.86
C HIS A 54 -1.10 -19.38 15.28
N GLY A 55 -2.10 -18.57 15.70
CA GLY A 55 -2.26 -18.21 17.11
C GLY A 55 -1.16 -17.34 17.70
N ASN A 56 -0.44 -16.60 16.86
CA ASN A 56 0.58 -15.67 17.30
C ASN A 56 -0.03 -14.34 17.78
N ASP A 57 0.43 -13.86 18.91
CA ASP A 57 0.09 -12.53 19.46
C ASP A 57 0.29 -11.37 18.47
N ASN A 58 0.93 -11.63 17.32
CA ASN A 58 1.34 -10.67 16.31
C ASN A 58 0.47 -10.68 15.03
N SER A 59 -0.71 -11.32 15.07
CA SER A 59 -1.63 -11.28 13.92
C SER A 59 -2.43 -9.99 13.93
N PHE A 60 -2.03 -9.03 13.08
CA PHE A 60 -2.67 -7.73 12.96
C PHE A 60 -3.16 -7.48 11.53
N SER A 61 -4.32 -6.82 11.43
CA SER A 61 -4.74 -6.15 10.20
C SER A 61 -4.70 -4.64 10.39
N TYR A 62 -4.39 -3.92 9.32
CA TYR A 62 -4.28 -2.47 9.33
C TYR A 62 -5.21 -1.85 8.29
N ILE A 63 -5.86 -0.77 8.68
CA ILE A 63 -6.62 0.08 7.78
C ILE A 63 -6.07 1.49 7.91
N CYS A 64 -5.58 2.04 6.78
CA CYS A 64 -5.02 3.38 6.74
C CYS A 64 -5.95 4.29 5.93
N CYS A 65 -6.25 5.46 6.45
CA CYS A 65 -7.06 6.47 5.78
C CYS A 65 -6.60 7.89 6.10
N ASN A 66 -7.03 8.84 5.26
CA ASN A 66 -6.66 10.24 5.38
C ASN A 66 -5.13 10.47 5.25
N PRO A 67 -4.53 10.29 4.05
CA PRO A 67 -3.11 10.51 3.84
C PRO A 67 -2.76 11.99 3.99
N ILE A 68 -1.72 12.29 4.78
CA ILE A 68 -1.24 13.66 5.06
C ILE A 68 0.07 13.99 4.35
N ALA A 69 0.78 12.98 3.87
CA ALA A 69 1.98 13.14 3.07
C ALA A 69 2.13 11.94 2.13
N SER A 70 2.80 12.12 1.00
CA SER A 70 3.06 11.03 0.06
C SER A 70 4.39 11.19 -0.67
N LEU A 71 4.94 10.05 -1.07
CA LEU A 71 6.09 9.94 -1.96
C LEU A 71 5.70 9.01 -3.10
N LYS A 72 5.84 9.49 -4.34
CA LYS A 72 5.55 8.74 -5.56
C LYS A 72 6.72 8.82 -6.53
N ILE A 73 7.10 7.69 -7.11
CA ILE A 73 8.08 7.59 -8.20
C ILE A 73 7.39 6.94 -9.40
N GLU A 74 7.38 7.65 -10.50
CA GLU A 74 6.78 7.23 -11.77
C GLU A 74 7.76 7.55 -12.90
N GLY A 75 8.36 6.52 -13.49
CA GLY A 75 9.53 6.68 -14.35
C GLY A 75 10.67 7.34 -13.58
N ASN A 76 11.18 8.45 -14.09
CA ASN A 76 12.25 9.22 -13.41
C ASN A 76 11.72 10.39 -12.59
N LEU A 77 10.40 10.51 -12.44
CA LEU A 77 9.78 11.63 -11.74
C LEU A 77 9.47 11.27 -10.29
N LEU A 78 10.09 11.98 -9.35
CA LEU A 78 9.77 11.92 -7.93
C LEU A 78 8.81 13.05 -7.56
N THR A 79 7.69 12.69 -6.98
CA THR A 79 6.71 13.63 -6.42
C THR A 79 6.59 13.40 -4.91
N LYS A 80 6.77 14.45 -4.12
CA LYS A 80 6.52 14.45 -2.67
C LYS A 80 5.43 15.46 -2.33
N THR A 81 4.54 15.08 -1.44
CA THR A 81 3.57 15.99 -0.80
C THR A 81 3.77 15.98 0.70
N PHE A 82 3.49 17.07 1.36
CA PHE A 82 3.74 17.22 2.79
C PHE A 82 2.50 17.71 3.55
N PRO A 83 2.47 17.56 4.89
CA PRO A 83 1.28 17.94 5.70
C PRO A 83 0.88 19.40 5.62
N ASP A 84 1.77 20.29 5.24
CA ASP A 84 1.53 21.73 5.03
C ASP A 84 1.07 22.06 3.60
N GLN A 85 0.70 21.03 2.81
CA GLN A 85 0.29 21.13 1.41
C GLN A 85 1.41 21.53 0.44
N THR A 86 2.66 21.65 0.90
CA THR A 86 3.77 21.88 -0.03
C THR A 86 4.03 20.63 -0.88
N LYS A 87 4.44 20.85 -2.13
CA LYS A 87 4.75 19.79 -3.09
C LYS A 87 6.15 19.99 -3.64
N GLN A 88 6.86 18.90 -3.85
CA GLN A 88 8.13 18.85 -4.56
C GLN A 88 7.99 17.89 -5.73
N ASN A 89 8.47 18.29 -6.90
CA ASN A 89 8.41 17.51 -8.11
C ASN A 89 9.69 17.72 -8.91
N TYR A 90 10.48 16.68 -9.10
CA TYR A 90 11.75 16.75 -9.81
C TYR A 90 12.19 15.40 -10.35
N GLU A 91 13.04 15.42 -11.37
CA GLU A 91 13.67 14.21 -11.88
C GLU A 91 14.66 13.64 -10.87
N ILE A 92 14.56 12.35 -10.61
CA ILE A 92 15.40 11.64 -9.68
C ILE A 92 16.50 10.85 -10.40
N ASN A 93 17.70 10.88 -9.85
CA ASN A 93 18.71 9.89 -10.22
C ASN A 93 18.32 8.52 -9.61
N PRO A 94 18.17 7.46 -10.42
CA PRO A 94 17.82 6.12 -9.95
C PRO A 94 18.63 5.64 -8.74
N ASN A 95 19.94 5.92 -8.73
CA ASN A 95 20.84 5.54 -7.64
C ASN A 95 20.60 6.29 -6.30
N LYS A 96 19.70 7.26 -6.27
CA LYS A 96 19.37 8.05 -5.07
C LYS A 96 17.99 7.74 -4.50
N VAL A 97 17.25 6.83 -5.11
CA VAL A 97 15.87 6.51 -4.68
C VAL A 97 15.81 6.09 -3.22
N THR A 98 16.70 5.22 -2.77
CA THR A 98 16.76 4.78 -1.37
C THR A 98 17.05 5.93 -0.41
N GLN A 99 17.95 6.85 -0.81
CA GLN A 99 18.27 8.04 -0.04
C GLN A 99 17.07 8.99 0.06
N GLU A 100 16.32 9.16 -1.02
CA GLU A 100 15.12 10.02 -1.05
C GLU A 100 14.00 9.48 -0.16
N ILE A 101 13.80 8.16 -0.13
CA ILE A 101 12.83 7.52 0.76
C ILE A 101 13.27 7.69 2.22
N ASP A 102 14.53 7.45 2.54
CA ASP A 102 15.10 7.63 3.89
C ASP A 102 14.97 9.08 4.37
N GLN A 103 15.33 10.05 3.52
CA GLN A 103 15.19 11.46 3.82
C GLN A 103 13.73 11.87 4.02
N PHE A 104 12.81 11.37 3.19
CA PHE A 104 11.39 11.63 3.34
C PHE A 104 10.87 11.09 4.68
N THR A 105 11.25 9.87 5.03
CA THR A 105 10.85 9.25 6.31
C THR A 105 11.36 10.04 7.51
N LYS A 106 12.60 10.50 7.49
CA LYS A 106 13.22 11.28 8.57
C LYS A 106 12.61 12.67 8.78
N GLN A 107 11.77 13.14 7.85
CA GLN A 107 11.07 14.41 8.01
C GLN A 107 9.85 14.33 8.96
N PHE A 108 9.45 13.14 9.38
CA PHE A 108 8.29 12.96 10.24
C PHE A 108 8.73 12.49 11.63
N GLU A 109 8.37 13.26 12.65
CA GLU A 109 8.54 12.90 14.06
C GLU A 109 7.18 12.70 14.70
N THR A 110 6.93 11.54 15.28
CA THR A 110 5.71 11.26 16.05
C THR A 110 5.99 11.40 17.52
N SER A 111 5.10 12.12 18.24
CA SER A 111 5.12 12.13 19.70
C SER A 111 4.25 10.98 20.20
N GLU A 112 4.86 10.02 20.86
CA GLU A 112 4.14 8.87 21.43
C GLU A 112 4.14 8.96 22.95
N ALA A 113 2.95 8.79 23.54
CA ALA A 113 2.82 8.69 24.99
C ALA A 113 3.14 7.26 25.49
N GLU A 114 3.02 6.26 24.61
CA GLU A 114 3.21 4.84 24.92
C GLU A 114 3.97 4.12 23.80
N THR A 115 4.73 3.09 24.17
CA THR A 115 5.44 2.23 23.20
C THR A 115 4.56 1.04 22.85
N PHE A 116 4.18 0.91 21.59
CA PHE A 116 3.45 -0.23 21.05
C PHE A 116 4.41 -1.28 20.48
N LYS A 117 4.09 -2.56 20.67
CA LYS A 117 4.86 -3.69 20.11
C LYS A 117 4.42 -4.07 18.70
N PHE A 118 3.62 -3.23 18.05
CA PHE A 118 3.11 -3.40 16.70
C PHE A 118 3.20 -2.08 15.93
N ILE A 119 3.03 -2.15 14.61
CA ILE A 119 3.13 -0.98 13.74
C ILE A 119 1.97 -0.03 14.04
N ASN A 120 2.25 1.22 14.37
CA ASN A 120 1.27 2.26 14.64
C ASN A 120 1.48 3.53 13.81
N ASN A 121 2.62 3.64 13.15
CA ASN A 121 2.97 4.75 12.24
C ASN A 121 3.94 4.27 11.15
N GLY A 122 4.28 5.14 10.21
CA GLY A 122 5.26 4.86 9.16
C GLY A 122 4.76 5.16 7.75
N LEU A 123 5.44 4.58 6.79
CA LEU A 123 5.09 4.64 5.38
C LEU A 123 4.27 3.42 5.00
N PHE A 124 3.09 3.65 4.44
CA PHE A 124 2.22 2.59 3.92
C PHE A 124 2.03 2.78 2.42
N GLY A 125 2.13 1.70 1.68
CA GLY A 125 2.04 1.73 0.22
C GLY A 125 2.68 0.51 -0.40
N TYR A 126 3.22 0.67 -1.61
CA TYR A 126 3.82 -0.43 -2.35
C TYR A 126 5.08 0.00 -3.11
N THR A 127 5.90 -1.01 -3.39
CA THR A 127 6.98 -0.99 -4.36
C THR A 127 6.66 -2.04 -5.42
N SER A 128 6.58 -1.64 -6.68
CA SER A 128 6.34 -2.58 -7.79
C SER A 128 7.56 -3.47 -8.02
N TYR A 129 7.36 -4.56 -8.77
CA TYR A 129 8.47 -5.45 -9.14
C TYR A 129 9.56 -4.70 -9.93
N ASP A 130 9.17 -3.85 -10.87
CA ASP A 130 10.11 -3.12 -11.75
C ASP A 130 10.95 -2.08 -11.00
N ALA A 131 10.56 -1.71 -9.79
CA ALA A 131 11.36 -0.85 -8.93
C ALA A 131 12.67 -1.50 -8.45
N VAL A 132 12.86 -2.80 -8.64
CA VAL A 132 14.11 -3.51 -8.33
C VAL A 132 15.32 -2.86 -9.02
N LYS A 133 15.12 -2.22 -10.19
CA LYS A 133 16.15 -1.43 -10.89
C LYS A 133 16.77 -0.29 -10.06
N TYR A 134 16.10 0.14 -8.99
CA TYR A 134 16.60 1.18 -8.08
C TYR A 134 17.45 0.61 -6.91
N PHE A 135 17.41 -0.70 -6.72
CA PHE A 135 18.04 -1.38 -5.59
C PHE A 135 19.15 -2.33 -6.03
N GLU A 136 19.07 -2.85 -7.27
CA GLU A 136 19.99 -3.85 -7.80
C GLU A 136 20.55 -3.41 -9.16
N THR A 137 21.74 -3.94 -9.51
CA THR A 137 22.39 -3.68 -10.80
C THR A 137 21.85 -4.66 -11.86
N ILE A 138 20.57 -4.48 -12.19
CA ILE A 138 19.90 -5.28 -13.23
C ILE A 138 19.25 -4.37 -14.26
N GLU A 139 19.25 -4.81 -15.49
CA GLU A 139 18.51 -4.16 -16.57
C GLU A 139 17.16 -4.87 -16.76
N ILE A 140 16.09 -4.11 -16.62
CA ILE A 140 14.75 -4.57 -16.92
C ILE A 140 14.40 -4.04 -18.30
N SER A 141 14.11 -4.94 -19.25
CA SER A 141 13.65 -4.52 -20.57
C SER A 141 12.31 -3.80 -20.43
N GLU A 142 12.23 -2.60 -21.00
CA GLU A 142 10.96 -1.88 -21.08
C GLU A 142 9.96 -2.71 -21.91
N LYS A 143 8.90 -3.13 -21.27
CA LYS A 143 7.74 -3.72 -21.92
C LYS A 143 6.63 -2.69 -21.93
N GLU A 144 5.90 -2.62 -23.04
CA GLU A 144 4.66 -1.84 -23.06
C GLU A 144 3.74 -2.35 -21.94
N ASN A 145 3.63 -1.55 -20.87
CA ASN A 145 2.68 -1.82 -19.82
C ASN A 145 1.46 -0.92 -20.04
N PRO A 146 0.31 -1.49 -20.44
CA PRO A 146 -0.90 -0.69 -20.63
C PRO A 146 -1.46 -0.12 -19.33
N VAL A 147 -1.03 -0.64 -18.18
CA VAL A 147 -1.43 -0.14 -16.87
C VAL A 147 -0.29 0.70 -16.31
N LYS A 148 -0.43 2.02 -16.42
CA LYS A 148 0.53 2.97 -15.87
C LYS A 148 0.28 3.09 -14.37
N ILE A 149 1.10 2.41 -13.58
CA ILE A 149 1.15 2.57 -12.13
C ILE A 149 2.55 3.06 -11.74
N PRO A 150 2.67 3.90 -10.71
CA PRO A 150 3.98 4.29 -10.17
C PRO A 150 4.81 3.06 -9.77
N GLU A 151 6.12 3.13 -9.94
CA GLU A 151 7.01 2.07 -9.45
C GLU A 151 7.05 2.03 -7.92
N ILE A 152 6.95 3.19 -7.28
CA ILE A 152 6.91 3.31 -5.82
C ILE A 152 5.84 4.32 -5.44
N GLN A 153 4.96 3.95 -4.52
CA GLN A 153 3.97 4.86 -3.95
C GLN A 153 3.77 4.56 -2.48
N TYR A 154 4.17 5.50 -1.64
CA TYR A 154 4.01 5.46 -0.19
C TYR A 154 3.30 6.70 0.32
N ALA A 155 2.58 6.56 1.42
CA ALA A 155 1.97 7.68 2.14
C ALA A 155 2.16 7.56 3.65
N VAL A 156 2.16 8.71 4.31
CA VAL A 156 1.98 8.84 5.76
C VAL A 156 0.51 9.14 5.99
N TYR A 157 -0.15 8.32 6.81
CA TYR A 157 -1.57 8.45 7.08
C TYR A 157 -1.82 9.12 8.44
N GLN A 158 -2.79 10.02 8.47
CA GLN A 158 -3.26 10.57 9.74
C GLN A 158 -3.90 9.48 10.58
N ASN A 159 -4.72 8.63 9.98
CA ASN A 159 -5.46 7.61 10.70
C ASN A 159 -4.99 6.20 10.33
N ILE A 160 -4.68 5.43 11.37
CA ILE A 160 -4.33 4.02 11.27
C ILE A 160 -5.19 3.26 12.28
N ILE A 161 -5.90 2.24 11.80
CA ILE A 161 -6.66 1.32 12.64
C ILE A 161 -5.92 0.00 12.64
N ALA A 162 -5.37 -0.39 13.78
CA ALA A 162 -4.68 -1.66 13.98
C ALA A 162 -5.61 -2.63 14.72
N ILE A 163 -5.92 -3.78 14.12
CA ILE A 163 -6.82 -4.79 14.67
C ILE A 163 -6.00 -6.00 15.08
N ASN A 164 -6.00 -6.30 16.36
CA ASN A 164 -5.40 -7.51 16.90
C ASN A 164 -6.42 -8.64 16.88
N HIS A 165 -6.22 -9.62 16.00
CA HIS A 165 -7.14 -10.74 15.83
C HIS A 165 -7.14 -11.70 17.03
N PHE A 166 -6.00 -11.87 17.67
CA PHE A 166 -5.86 -12.76 18.81
C PHE A 166 -6.58 -12.24 20.06
N LYS A 167 -6.49 -10.91 20.32
CA LYS A 167 -7.07 -10.29 21.52
C LYS A 167 -8.48 -9.73 21.29
N ASN A 168 -8.97 -9.74 20.05
CA ASN A 168 -10.22 -9.06 19.68
C ASN A 168 -10.24 -7.58 20.08
N GLU A 169 -9.11 -6.91 19.89
CA GLU A 169 -8.92 -5.49 20.21
C GLU A 169 -8.59 -4.70 18.95
N ALA A 170 -9.04 -3.46 18.89
CA ALA A 170 -8.59 -2.54 17.86
C ALA A 170 -8.07 -1.24 18.49
N TYR A 171 -7.09 -0.65 17.83
CA TYR A 171 -6.47 0.61 18.18
C TYR A 171 -6.66 1.60 17.04
N ILE A 172 -7.27 2.72 17.34
CA ILE A 172 -7.49 3.82 16.40
C ILE A 172 -6.46 4.89 16.69
N PHE A 173 -5.53 5.11 15.77
CA PHE A 173 -4.51 6.17 15.88
C PHE A 173 -4.89 7.38 15.04
N ALA A 174 -4.52 8.56 15.53
CA ALA A 174 -4.55 9.81 14.77
C ALA A 174 -3.23 10.58 14.96
N HIS A 175 -2.48 10.72 13.88
CA HIS A 175 -1.22 11.48 13.80
C HIS A 175 -1.52 12.87 13.25
N CYS A 176 -1.63 13.85 14.12
CA CYS A 176 -2.15 15.17 13.81
C CYS A 176 -1.02 16.18 13.55
N TYR A 177 -1.04 16.84 12.39
CA TYR A 177 -0.18 17.98 12.07
C TYR A 177 -0.99 19.27 12.19
N LYS A 178 -0.80 20.01 13.30
CA LYS A 178 -1.48 21.31 13.56
C LYS A 178 -3.02 21.29 13.53
N ASN A 179 -3.63 20.13 13.51
CA ASN A 179 -5.08 19.95 13.55
C ASN A 179 -5.48 19.17 14.79
N GLU A 180 -6.77 19.17 15.10
CA GLU A 180 -7.34 18.38 16.17
C GLU A 180 -7.49 16.91 15.78
N SER A 181 -7.56 16.05 16.81
CA SER A 181 -7.77 14.63 16.62
C SER A 181 -9.21 14.35 16.17
N ASN A 182 -9.36 13.50 15.16
CA ASN A 182 -10.65 13.03 14.64
C ASN A 182 -11.04 11.63 15.13
N ILE A 183 -10.38 11.12 16.18
CA ILE A 183 -10.58 9.75 16.70
C ILE A 183 -12.04 9.48 17.06
N GLU A 184 -12.73 10.42 17.73
CA GLU A 184 -14.12 10.20 18.14
C GLU A 184 -15.06 10.12 16.94
N ALA A 185 -14.86 10.95 15.92
CA ALA A 185 -15.62 10.87 14.68
C ALA A 185 -15.35 9.53 13.94
N LEU A 186 -14.10 9.12 13.88
CA LEU A 186 -13.73 7.85 13.24
C LEU A 186 -14.26 6.65 14.04
N HIS A 187 -14.17 6.68 15.36
CA HIS A 187 -14.75 5.68 16.25
C HIS A 187 -16.27 5.55 16.03
N HIS A 188 -16.99 6.67 15.95
CA HIS A 188 -18.41 6.67 15.68
C HIS A 188 -18.72 6.00 14.30
N ILE A 189 -17.96 6.32 13.27
CA ILE A 189 -18.12 5.71 11.93
C ILE A 189 -17.91 4.19 12.00
N ILE A 190 -16.87 3.73 12.69
CA ILE A 190 -16.53 2.31 12.80
C ILE A 190 -17.61 1.52 13.54
N THR A 191 -18.21 2.12 14.57
CA THR A 191 -19.22 1.47 15.40
C THR A 191 -20.64 1.56 14.85
N MET A 192 -20.86 2.30 13.75
CA MET A 192 -22.18 2.33 13.05
C MET A 192 -22.57 0.94 12.56
N ASP A 193 -23.86 0.60 12.63
CA ASP A 193 -24.39 -0.68 12.17
C ASP A 193 -24.54 -0.76 10.64
N ARG A 194 -24.46 0.37 9.94
CA ARG A 194 -24.72 0.48 8.50
C ARG A 194 -23.48 0.89 7.72
N PHE A 195 -23.30 0.29 6.56
CA PHE A 195 -22.32 0.67 5.53
C PHE A 195 -22.95 0.47 4.15
N ALA A 196 -22.46 1.21 3.17
CA ALA A 196 -22.92 1.07 1.80
C ALA A 196 -22.39 -0.24 1.19
N MET A 197 -23.27 -0.93 0.49
CA MET A 197 -22.94 -2.08 -0.36
C MET A 197 -23.38 -1.75 -1.78
N TYR A 198 -22.49 -2.04 -2.72
CA TYR A 198 -22.74 -1.82 -4.13
C TYR A 198 -22.66 -3.13 -4.89
N ASP A 199 -23.43 -3.24 -5.96
CA ASP A 199 -23.45 -4.43 -6.80
C ASP A 199 -22.14 -4.56 -7.59
N PHE A 200 -21.85 -5.78 -8.02
CA PHE A 200 -20.75 -6.11 -8.91
C PHE A 200 -21.23 -7.11 -9.95
N GLU A 201 -20.94 -6.83 -11.22
CA GLU A 201 -21.19 -7.75 -12.32
C GLU A 201 -20.05 -7.75 -13.33
N THR A 202 -19.75 -8.92 -13.89
CA THR A 202 -18.80 -9.04 -15.00
C THR A 202 -19.44 -8.67 -16.31
N THR A 203 -18.70 -8.01 -17.20
CA THR A 203 -19.18 -7.59 -18.52
C THR A 203 -18.27 -8.10 -19.63
N GLY A 204 -18.85 -8.38 -20.79
CA GLY A 204 -18.12 -8.87 -21.94
C GLY A 204 -17.58 -10.30 -21.78
N LYS A 205 -16.63 -10.67 -22.61
CA LYS A 205 -15.97 -11.98 -22.58
C LYS A 205 -14.57 -11.87 -21.96
N ILE A 206 -14.15 -12.93 -21.30
CA ILE A 206 -12.75 -13.05 -20.85
C ILE A 206 -11.85 -13.09 -22.07
N SER A 207 -10.79 -12.28 -22.04
CA SER A 207 -9.71 -12.31 -23.04
C SER A 207 -8.38 -12.69 -22.40
N SER A 208 -7.45 -13.14 -23.19
CA SER A 208 -6.12 -13.51 -22.73
C SER A 208 -5.08 -13.09 -23.79
N ASN A 209 -3.85 -12.81 -23.32
CA ASN A 209 -2.71 -12.49 -24.18
C ASN A 209 -2.08 -13.72 -24.84
N LEU A 210 -2.45 -14.93 -24.43
CA LEU A 210 -2.00 -16.21 -24.98
C LEU A 210 -3.18 -17.16 -25.11
N THR A 211 -3.17 -18.00 -26.15
CA THR A 211 -4.06 -19.16 -26.25
C THR A 211 -3.63 -20.27 -25.29
N ASP A 212 -4.47 -21.27 -25.10
CA ASP A 212 -4.13 -22.44 -24.27
C ASP A 212 -2.99 -23.24 -24.87
N GLU A 213 -2.96 -23.38 -26.21
CA GLU A 213 -1.95 -24.10 -26.96
C GLU A 213 -0.58 -23.42 -26.86
N GLU A 214 -0.53 -22.09 -27.02
CA GLU A 214 0.69 -21.30 -26.85
C GLU A 214 1.24 -21.41 -25.43
N PHE A 215 0.38 -21.31 -24.42
CA PHE A 215 0.81 -21.42 -23.02
C PHE A 215 1.35 -22.81 -22.70
N LYS A 216 0.70 -23.89 -23.17
CA LYS A 216 1.19 -25.27 -23.03
C LYS A 216 2.53 -25.47 -23.75
N SER A 217 2.70 -24.92 -24.94
CA SER A 217 3.96 -24.96 -25.67
C SER A 217 5.10 -24.28 -24.90
N ASN A 218 4.82 -23.12 -24.30
CA ASN A 218 5.79 -22.42 -23.47
C ASN A 218 6.21 -23.23 -22.24
N ILE A 219 5.28 -23.99 -21.63
CA ILE A 219 5.61 -24.90 -20.51
C ILE A 219 6.63 -25.95 -20.96
N GLU A 220 6.48 -26.56 -22.13
CA GLU A 220 7.43 -27.56 -22.62
C GLU A 220 8.83 -26.96 -22.90
N ILE A 221 8.90 -25.70 -23.35
CA ILE A 221 10.17 -24.98 -23.51
C ILE A 221 10.83 -24.77 -22.14
N VAL A 222 10.07 -24.29 -21.15
CA VAL A 222 10.57 -24.04 -19.78
C VAL A 222 11.08 -25.32 -19.14
N LYS A 223 10.36 -26.44 -19.28
CA LYS A 223 10.80 -27.75 -18.76
C LYS A 223 12.17 -28.14 -19.31
N LYS A 224 12.44 -27.88 -20.59
CA LYS A 224 13.75 -28.15 -21.21
C LYS A 224 14.85 -27.27 -20.60
N HIS A 225 14.58 -25.99 -20.33
CA HIS A 225 15.54 -25.10 -19.67
C HIS A 225 15.86 -25.57 -18.24
N CYS A 226 14.85 -25.96 -17.46
CA CYS A 226 15.06 -26.51 -16.13
C CYS A 226 15.89 -27.82 -16.16
N GLN A 227 15.58 -28.72 -17.13
CA GLN A 227 16.31 -30.00 -17.24
C GLN A 227 17.78 -29.81 -17.63
N ARG A 228 18.10 -28.78 -18.43
CA ARG A 228 19.49 -28.46 -18.79
C ARG A 228 20.26 -27.73 -17.68
N GLY A 229 19.56 -27.27 -16.64
CA GLY A 229 20.16 -26.46 -15.57
C GLY A 229 20.37 -25.00 -15.92
N ASP A 230 19.74 -24.50 -16.99
CA ASP A 230 19.81 -23.08 -17.37
C ASP A 230 19.15 -22.19 -16.32
N VAL A 231 18.15 -22.70 -15.62
CA VAL A 231 17.41 -22.04 -14.52
C VAL A 231 17.09 -23.05 -13.44
N PHE A 232 17.10 -22.61 -12.20
CA PHE A 232 16.69 -23.41 -11.05
C PHE A 232 15.17 -23.48 -10.94
N GLN A 233 14.51 -22.34 -11.13
CA GLN A 233 13.05 -22.20 -11.13
C GLN A 233 12.64 -21.13 -12.14
N LEU A 234 11.51 -21.35 -12.80
CA LEU A 234 10.91 -20.38 -13.71
C LEU A 234 9.39 -20.36 -13.52
N VAL A 235 8.83 -19.16 -13.39
CA VAL A 235 7.38 -18.96 -13.28
C VAL A 235 6.85 -18.34 -14.56
N LEU A 236 6.01 -19.09 -15.29
CA LEU A 236 5.30 -18.57 -16.44
C LEU A 236 4.07 -17.79 -15.99
N SER A 237 3.81 -16.69 -16.65
CA SER A 237 2.60 -15.91 -16.45
C SER A 237 1.72 -15.86 -17.70
N ARG A 238 0.42 -15.77 -17.48
CA ARG A 238 -0.59 -15.54 -18.51
C ARG A 238 -1.54 -14.46 -18.00
N LYS A 239 -1.81 -13.47 -18.84
CA LYS A 239 -2.70 -12.36 -18.50
C LYS A 239 -4.11 -12.67 -18.96
N PHE A 240 -5.08 -12.59 -18.04
CA PHE A 240 -6.50 -12.59 -18.33
C PHE A 240 -7.08 -11.21 -18.08
N GLN A 241 -8.04 -10.82 -18.88
CA GLN A 241 -8.76 -9.56 -18.75
C GLN A 241 -10.26 -9.82 -18.81
N GLN A 242 -10.99 -9.23 -17.87
CA GLN A 242 -12.43 -9.30 -17.78
C GLN A 242 -12.98 -7.90 -17.49
N GLY A 243 -13.92 -7.43 -18.29
CA GLY A 243 -14.64 -6.20 -17.98
C GLY A 243 -15.58 -6.42 -16.78
N PHE A 244 -15.81 -5.37 -16.02
CA PHE A 244 -16.77 -5.40 -14.91
C PHE A 244 -17.46 -4.03 -14.75
N LYS A 245 -18.55 -4.03 -13.99
CA LYS A 245 -19.23 -2.83 -13.48
C LYS A 245 -19.48 -2.98 -12.00
N GLY A 246 -19.54 -1.86 -11.29
CA GLY A 246 -19.83 -1.81 -9.87
C GLY A 246 -18.60 -1.83 -9.00
N ASP A 247 -18.72 -2.43 -7.84
CA ASP A 247 -17.76 -2.34 -6.74
C ASP A 247 -16.65 -3.40 -6.83
N ASP A 248 -15.46 -2.98 -7.20
CA ASP A 248 -14.27 -3.83 -7.31
C ASP A 248 -13.79 -4.42 -5.96
N PHE A 249 -14.15 -3.80 -4.84
CA PHE A 249 -13.88 -4.38 -3.52
C PHE A 249 -14.55 -5.74 -3.31
N ASN A 250 -15.66 -6.02 -4.03
CA ASN A 250 -16.26 -7.34 -4.02
C ASN A 250 -15.36 -8.42 -4.64
N VAL A 251 -14.49 -8.05 -5.60
CA VAL A 251 -13.45 -8.96 -6.13
C VAL A 251 -12.44 -9.31 -5.04
N TYR A 252 -11.98 -8.30 -4.28
CA TYR A 252 -11.09 -8.54 -3.14
C TYR A 252 -11.72 -9.48 -2.11
N ARG A 253 -13.00 -9.26 -1.75
CA ARG A 253 -13.73 -10.10 -0.79
C ARG A 253 -13.89 -11.55 -1.28
N ALA A 254 -14.18 -11.75 -2.56
CA ALA A 254 -14.25 -13.06 -3.18
C ALA A 254 -12.87 -13.75 -3.20
N LEU A 255 -11.82 -13.05 -3.62
CA LEU A 255 -10.46 -13.58 -3.64
C LEU A 255 -9.98 -14.00 -2.25
N ARG A 256 -10.26 -13.19 -1.24
CA ARG A 256 -9.96 -13.49 0.16
C ARG A 256 -10.59 -14.81 0.63
N SER A 257 -11.79 -15.13 0.14
CA SER A 257 -12.50 -16.37 0.48
C SER A 257 -11.99 -17.58 -0.30
N ILE A 258 -11.66 -17.41 -1.58
CA ILE A 258 -11.29 -18.50 -2.49
C ILE A 258 -9.82 -18.91 -2.29
N ASN A 259 -8.95 -17.92 -2.10
CA ASN A 259 -7.50 -18.11 -1.97
C ASN A 259 -6.97 -17.35 -0.76
N PRO A 260 -7.20 -17.88 0.47
CA PRO A 260 -6.68 -17.26 1.68
C PRO A 260 -5.14 -17.31 1.67
N SER A 261 -4.53 -16.14 1.52
CA SER A 261 -3.07 -15.96 1.63
C SER A 261 -2.72 -15.41 3.01
N PRO A 262 -1.53 -15.70 3.57
CA PRO A 262 -1.09 -15.12 4.85
C PRO A 262 -1.15 -13.60 4.88
N TYR A 263 -0.94 -12.96 3.73
CA TYR A 263 -1.03 -11.52 3.58
C TYR A 263 -1.94 -11.17 2.41
N LEU A 264 -2.94 -10.35 2.68
CA LEU A 264 -3.88 -9.82 1.71
C LEU A 264 -3.90 -8.30 1.79
N PHE A 265 -4.08 -7.64 0.67
CA PHE A 265 -4.13 -6.19 0.63
C PHE A 265 -5.13 -5.68 -0.41
N TYR A 266 -5.69 -4.53 -0.12
CA TYR A 266 -6.49 -3.76 -1.05
C TYR A 266 -6.07 -2.28 -0.95
N PHE A 267 -5.64 -1.71 -2.06
CA PHE A 267 -5.23 -0.32 -2.17
C PHE A 267 -6.23 0.43 -3.05
N ASP A 268 -6.83 1.47 -2.49
CA ASP A 268 -7.65 2.41 -3.24
C ASP A 268 -6.86 3.72 -3.38
N TYR A 269 -6.44 4.02 -4.58
CA TYR A 269 -5.75 5.26 -4.92
C TYR A 269 -6.61 6.18 -5.81
N GLY A 270 -7.90 5.88 -5.94
CA GLY A 270 -8.84 6.62 -6.78
C GLY A 270 -8.62 6.28 -8.25
#